data_b60b7fda04622b3a1071d8ebf703be3a
#
_entry.id   b60b7fda04622b3a1071d8ebf703be3a
#
_cell.length_a   1.000
_cell.length_b   1.000
_cell.length_c   1.000
_cell.angle_alpha   90.00
_cell.angle_beta   90.00
_cell.angle_gamma   90.00
#
_symmetry.space_group_name_H-M   'P 1'
#
loop_
_entity.id
_entity.type
_entity.pdbx_description
1 polymer ?
#
loop_
_entity_poly.entity_id
_entity_poly.type
_entity_poly.pdbx_seq_one_letter_code
_entity_poly.pdbx_strand_id
1 'polypeptide(L)' 'MDVVVTPVRDEDAWWLTDRLGAPLGAIRNPPGTDTFTIVAEPESPLYGMPAHHASLDAALAAIEQHTGGVCELNHDLKD' A
#
# COMPACT_ATOMS: atom_id res chain seq x y z
N MET A 1 13.35 -4.06 -1.79
CA MET A 1 12.84 -2.68 -1.80
C MET A 1 11.94 -2.46 -0.60
N ASP A 2 12.18 -1.41 0.15
CA ASP A 2 11.33 -1.06 1.28
C ASP A 2 10.21 -0.12 0.82
N VAL A 3 9.02 -0.35 1.35
CA VAL A 3 7.84 0.44 0.99
C VAL A 3 7.38 1.20 2.22
N VAL A 4 7.14 2.50 2.05
CA VAL A 4 6.59 3.35 3.09
C VAL A 4 5.08 3.44 2.90
N VAL A 5 4.33 3.11 3.94
CA VAL A 5 2.87 3.10 3.91
C VAL A 5 2.37 4.26 4.78
N THR A 6 1.74 5.23 4.15
CA THR A 6 1.28 6.44 4.83
C THR A 6 -0.25 6.50 4.81
N PRO A 7 -0.91 6.52 5.99
CA PRO A 7 -2.37 6.63 6.03
C PRO A 7 -2.83 7.93 5.41
N VAL A 8 -3.93 7.87 4.68
CA VAL A 8 -4.59 9.05 4.14
C VAL A 8 -5.56 9.56 5.18
N ARG A 9 -5.49 10.86 5.49
CA ARG A 9 -6.35 11.48 6.48
C ARG A 9 -7.81 11.42 6.05
N ASP A 10 -8.69 11.01 6.98
CA ASP A 10 -10.14 10.94 6.78
C ASP A 10 -10.59 9.96 5.70
N GLU A 11 -9.72 9.06 5.26
CA GLU A 11 -10.07 8.04 4.28
C GLU A 11 -9.51 6.69 4.70
N ASP A 12 -10.21 5.62 4.32
CA ASP A 12 -9.72 4.26 4.52
C ASP A 12 -8.78 3.91 3.36
N ALA A 13 -7.64 4.58 3.33
CA ALA A 13 -6.67 4.44 2.26
C ALA A 13 -5.26 4.69 2.79
N TRP A 14 -4.28 4.19 2.05
CA TRP A 14 -2.87 4.35 2.39
C TRP A 14 -2.07 4.58 1.12
N TRP A 15 -1.16 5.57 1.15
CA TRP A 15 -0.24 5.79 0.05
C TRP A 15 0.95 4.85 0.17
N LEU A 16 1.40 4.31 -0.95
CA LEU A 16 2.59 3.46 -1.03
C LEU A 16 3.66 4.21 -1.79
N THR A 17 4.78 4.45 -1.12
CA THR A 17 5.93 5.14 -1.72
C THR A 17 7.20 4.36 -1.42
N ASP A 18 8.26 4.63 -2.17
CA ASP A 18 9.57 4.13 -1.82
C ASP A 18 10.22 5.07 -0.80
N ARG A 19 11.44 4.77 -0.38
CA ARG A 19 12.13 5.57 0.63
C ARG A 19 12.51 6.95 0.14
N LEU A 20 12.51 7.16 -1.16
CA LEU A 20 12.79 8.45 -1.78
C LEU A 20 11.52 9.26 -2.02
N GLY A 21 10.36 8.69 -1.72
CA GLY A 21 9.08 9.35 -1.89
C GLY A 21 8.44 9.16 -3.25
N ALA A 22 9.02 8.31 -4.10
CA ALA A 22 8.43 8.05 -5.41
C ALA A 22 7.14 7.22 -5.23
N PRO A 23 6.06 7.56 -5.94
CA PRO A 23 4.79 6.84 -5.78
C PRO A 23 4.88 5.43 -6.36
N LEU A 24 4.42 4.45 -5.55
CA LEU A 24 4.34 3.06 -5.98
C LEU A 24 2.89 2.64 -6.20
N GLY A 25 1.96 3.28 -5.52
CA GLY A 25 0.54 2.96 -5.60
C GLY A 25 -0.18 3.36 -4.34
N ALA A 26 -1.30 2.69 -4.08
CA ALA A 26 -2.11 2.95 -2.89
C ALA A 26 -2.86 1.68 -2.50
N ILE A 27 -3.22 1.60 -1.22
CA ILE A 27 -4.16 0.59 -0.73
C ILE A 27 -5.45 1.31 -0.41
N ARG A 28 -6.59 0.74 -0.82
CA ARG A 28 -7.90 1.32 -0.56
C ARG A 28 -8.82 0.28 0.05
N ASN A 29 -9.62 0.72 1.01
CA ASN A 29 -10.67 -0.10 1.60
C ASN A 29 -12.00 0.63 1.40
N PRO A 30 -12.72 0.38 0.27
CA PRO A 30 -13.95 1.09 0.00
C PRO A 30 -15.00 0.87 1.11
N PRO A 31 -15.83 1.87 1.42
CA PRO A 31 -16.90 1.72 2.42
C PRO A 31 -17.81 0.55 2.10
N GLY A 32 -18.20 -0.19 3.14
CA GLY A 32 -19.12 -1.32 2.99
C GLY A 32 -18.46 -2.61 2.52
N THR A 33 -17.15 -2.64 2.39
CA THR A 33 -16.42 -3.87 2.03
C THR A 33 -15.36 -4.20 3.06
N ASP A 34 -15.01 -5.49 3.14
CA ASP A 34 -13.90 -5.96 3.96
C ASP A 34 -12.66 -6.25 3.11
N THR A 35 -12.65 -5.78 1.87
CA THR A 35 -11.58 -6.05 0.92
C THR A 35 -10.65 -4.85 0.83
N PHE A 36 -9.35 -5.11 0.98
CA PHE A 36 -8.31 -4.11 0.78
C PHE A 36 -7.76 -4.28 -0.63
N THR A 37 -7.85 -3.22 -1.42
CA THR A 37 -7.45 -3.26 -2.82
C THR A 37 -6.17 -2.46 -3.02
N ILE A 38 -5.17 -3.08 -3.64
CA ILE A 38 -3.93 -2.41 -4.00
C ILE A 38 -4.06 -1.90 -5.43
N VAL A 39 -3.88 -0.59 -5.57
CA VAL A 39 -3.85 0.07 -6.89
C VAL A 39 -2.40 0.44 -7.15
N ALA A 40 -1.73 -0.33 -8.02
CA ALA A 40 -0.31 -0.13 -8.29
C ALA A 40 -0.12 0.82 -9.46
N GLU A 41 0.91 1.67 -9.37
CA GLU A 41 1.31 2.49 -10.50
C GLU A 41 1.86 1.59 -11.60
N PRO A 42 1.50 1.82 -12.88
CA PRO A 42 1.92 0.93 -13.97
C PRO A 42 3.43 0.77 -14.11
N GLU A 43 4.19 1.80 -13.74
CA GLU A 43 5.65 1.78 -13.86
C GLU A 43 6.35 1.37 -12.56
N SER A 44 5.59 1.00 -11.53
CA SER A 44 6.16 0.64 -10.24
C SER A 44 6.44 -0.85 -10.15
N PRO A 45 7.33 -1.27 -9.22
CA PRO A 45 7.56 -2.68 -8.96
C PRO A 45 6.33 -3.42 -8.44
N LEU A 46 5.30 -2.72 -7.99
CA LEU A 46 4.09 -3.34 -7.48
C LEU A 46 3.12 -3.76 -8.58
N TYR A 47 3.33 -3.29 -9.80
CA TYR A 47 2.44 -3.61 -10.90
C TYR A 47 2.45 -5.11 -11.19
N GLY A 48 1.27 -5.68 -11.33
CA GLY A 48 1.13 -7.10 -11.63
C GLY A 48 0.93 -8.00 -10.41
N MET A 49 1.04 -7.46 -9.19
CA MET A 49 0.76 -8.26 -8.00
C MET A 49 -0.76 -8.39 -7.79
N PRO A 50 -1.21 -9.41 -7.02
CA PRO A 50 -2.64 -9.52 -6.70
C PRO A 50 -3.15 -8.27 -5.99
N ALA A 51 -4.32 -7.78 -6.43
CA ALA A 51 -4.85 -6.51 -5.94
C ALA A 51 -5.71 -6.67 -4.70
N HIS A 52 -6.44 -7.77 -4.56
CA HIS A 52 -7.44 -7.91 -3.50
C HIS A 52 -6.93 -8.75 -2.34
N HIS A 53 -7.10 -8.22 -1.12
CA HIS A 53 -6.64 -8.88 0.11
C HIS A 53 -7.70 -8.75 1.20
N ALA A 54 -7.75 -9.72 2.10
CA ALA A 54 -8.78 -9.78 3.15
C ALA A 54 -8.51 -8.82 4.31
N SER A 55 -7.28 -8.32 4.45
CA SER A 55 -6.92 -7.41 5.52
C SER A 55 -5.75 -6.55 5.10
N LEU A 56 -5.51 -5.47 5.86
CA LEU A 56 -4.35 -4.62 5.63
C LEU A 56 -3.06 -5.41 5.83
N ASP A 57 -3.00 -6.24 6.88
CA ASP A 57 -1.82 -7.05 7.13
C ASP A 57 -1.53 -8.01 5.98
N ALA A 58 -2.57 -8.61 5.39
CA ALA A 58 -2.40 -9.49 4.24
C ALA A 58 -1.88 -8.72 3.03
N ALA A 59 -2.39 -7.51 2.81
CA ALA A 59 -1.93 -6.66 1.72
C ALA A 59 -0.47 -6.27 1.88
N LEU A 60 -0.07 -5.88 3.09
CA LEU A 60 1.32 -5.51 3.37
C LEU A 60 2.25 -6.71 3.24
N ALA A 61 1.84 -7.89 3.70
CA ALA A 61 2.63 -9.10 3.56
C ALA A 61 2.84 -9.45 2.08
N ALA A 62 1.80 -9.28 1.26
CA ALA A 62 1.91 -9.55 -0.17
C ALA A 62 2.89 -8.58 -0.84
N ILE A 63 2.87 -7.31 -0.43
CA ILE A 63 3.82 -6.32 -0.95
C ILE A 63 5.24 -6.70 -0.57
N GLU A 64 5.46 -7.10 0.68
CA GLU A 64 6.80 -7.50 1.14
C GLU A 64 7.32 -8.70 0.34
N GLN A 65 6.48 -9.68 0.10
CA GLN A 65 6.88 -10.84 -0.70
C GLN A 65 7.16 -10.46 -2.15
N HIS A 66 6.36 -9.58 -2.70
CA HIS A 66 6.51 -9.17 -4.10
C HIS A 66 7.77 -8.33 -4.32
N THR A 67 8.10 -7.45 -3.37
CA THR A 67 9.25 -6.53 -3.51
C THR A 67 10.53 -7.09 -2.91
N GLY A 68 10.43 -8.11 -2.06
CA GLY A 68 11.58 -8.64 -1.34
C GLY A 68 12.08 -7.73 -0.22
N GLY A 69 11.32 -6.71 0.16
CA GLY A 69 11.67 -5.78 1.22
C GLY A 69 10.68 -5.81 2.36
N VAL A 70 10.58 -4.70 3.09
CA VAL A 70 9.66 -4.56 4.22
C VAL A 70 8.75 -3.37 4.00
N CYS A 71 7.56 -3.42 4.62
CA CYS A 71 6.63 -2.29 4.65
C CYS A 71 6.80 -1.56 5.97
N GLU A 72 7.05 -0.26 5.90
CA GLU A 72 7.14 0.60 7.07
C GLU A 72 5.89 1.45 7.15
N LEU A 73 5.16 1.32 8.28
CA LEU A 73 3.99 2.16 8.51
C LEU A 73 4.46 3.51 9.01
N ASN A 74 4.08 4.55 8.29
CA ASN A 74 4.33 5.92 8.69
C ASN A 74 3.15 6.40 9.53
N HIS A 75 3.37 6.65 10.81
CA HIS A 75 2.32 7.07 11.74
C HIS A 75 2.08 8.57 11.74
N ASP A 76 2.90 9.33 11.05
CA ASP A 76 2.73 10.77 10.94
C ASP A 76 1.76 11.08 9.83
N LEU A 77 0.56 11.54 10.21
CA LEU A 77 -0.42 11.99 9.24
C LEU A 77 0.02 13.34 8.69
N LYS A 78 0.22 13.41 7.41
CA LYS A 78 0.53 14.67 6.75
C LYS A 78 -0.77 15.40 6.42
N ASP A 79 -0.82 16.64 6.80
CA ASP A 79 -1.94 17.51 6.47
C ASP A 79 -1.82 18.07 5.06
#